data_d6ec555af48da43ae4ad7004c632f057
#
_entry.id   d6ec555af48da43ae4ad7004c632f057
#
_cell.length_a   1.000
_cell.length_b   1.000
_cell.length_c   1.000
_cell.angle_alpha   90.00
_cell.angle_beta   90.00
_cell.angle_gamma   90.00
#
_symmetry.space_group_name_H-M   'P 1'
#
loop_
_entity.id
_entity.type
_entity.pdbx_description
1 polymer ?
#
loop_
_entity_poly.entity_id
_entity_poly.type
_entity_poly.pdbx_seq_one_letter_code
_entity_poly.pdbx_strand_id
1 'polypeptide(L)'
;RDTDRSRGLGDVYKRQLEFAPQLTKMLGGPKIYVKRDDLTAIAFGGNKTRKLEFLMADAVKQNADTVITLGGVQSNWVRQCVAAARKLGMDSVAVLEGEMPQVYQGNVLLDRIFGAQLIYDSNITQELEDQEIQGICPITSKVAESYRQRGKHPYLMPLGGATPLGNLGYINAVDELMYQMDEQGIHADYLIAGTGTGGTQAGIECGLRLANASAKMLGISVSHHTQPKEVEIAALCNTTMEFLGIHEQPFTPNDISVNYDYVGEGYGAVTDAAIEAIHMAAELEGLILCHTYA
;
A
#
# COMPACT_ATOMS: atom_id res chain seq x y z
N ARG A 1 -5.68 26.05 6.05
CA ARG A 1 -6.73 25.72 7.04
C ARG A 1 -6.36 24.38 7.65
N ASP A 2 -5.87 24.41 8.87
CA ASP A 2 -5.65 23.23 9.69
C ASP A 2 -6.97 22.48 9.86
N THR A 3 -7.21 21.52 9.00
CA THR A 3 -8.26 20.56 9.25
C THR A 3 -7.63 19.45 10.07
N ASP A 4 -8.08 19.33 11.30
CA ASP A 4 -7.81 18.28 12.29
C ASP A 4 -8.16 16.87 11.74
N ARG A 5 -7.50 16.48 10.63
CA ARG A 5 -7.73 15.22 9.90
C ARG A 5 -6.90 14.05 10.42
N SER A 6 -5.97 14.31 11.35
CA SER A 6 -4.99 13.32 11.80
C SER A 6 -5.21 12.79 13.21
N ARG A 7 -6.43 12.83 13.75
CA ARG A 7 -6.70 12.23 15.06
C ARG A 7 -6.50 10.70 15.00
N GLY A 8 -5.25 10.29 15.18
CA GLY A 8 -4.94 8.91 15.49
C GLY A 8 -3.70 8.30 14.82
N LEU A 9 -3.34 8.60 13.59
CA LEU A 9 -2.32 7.82 12.86
C LEU A 9 -1.01 8.56 12.53
N GLY A 10 -0.88 9.85 12.78
CA GLY A 10 0.37 10.58 12.55
C GLY A 10 0.17 11.97 11.95
N ASP A 11 1.22 12.75 12.03
CA ASP A 11 1.23 14.13 11.57
C ASP A 11 1.40 14.17 10.04
N VAL A 12 0.40 14.69 9.33
CA VAL A 12 0.35 14.79 7.87
C VAL A 12 1.45 15.70 7.32
N TYR A 13 2.06 16.54 8.16
CA TYR A 13 3.02 17.57 7.75
C TYR A 13 4.40 17.08 7.31
N LYS A 14 4.69 15.78 7.40
CA LYS A 14 6.04 15.25 7.12
C LYS A 14 6.18 14.42 5.84
N ARG A 15 5.14 14.31 5.04
CA ARG A 15 5.17 13.56 3.77
C ARG A 15 5.62 14.48 2.64
N GLN A 16 6.88 14.92 2.69
CA GLN A 16 7.42 15.92 1.77
C GLN A 16 7.62 15.37 0.36
N LEU A 17 7.64 16.29 -0.62
CA LEU A 17 8.14 16.05 -1.97
C LEU A 17 9.56 16.61 -2.02
N GLU A 18 10.56 15.74 -2.15
CA GLU A 18 11.98 16.06 -2.10
C GLU A 18 12.62 15.89 -3.46
N PHE A 19 13.43 16.89 -3.88
CA PHE A 19 14.26 16.77 -5.06
C PHE A 19 15.45 15.84 -4.77
N ALA A 20 15.74 14.92 -5.69
CA ALA A 20 16.88 14.00 -5.63
C ALA A 20 18.00 14.45 -6.57
N PRO A 21 18.86 15.40 -6.15
CA PRO A 21 19.80 16.06 -7.06
C PRO A 21 20.93 15.14 -7.52
N GLN A 22 21.42 14.24 -6.66
CA GLN A 22 22.54 13.37 -7.02
C GLN A 22 22.09 12.26 -7.98
N LEU A 23 20.90 11.67 -7.73
CA LEU A 23 20.28 10.71 -8.66
C LEU A 23 19.99 11.38 -10.01
N THR A 24 19.40 12.56 -10.01
CA THR A 24 19.14 13.34 -11.23
C THR A 24 20.42 13.57 -12.02
N LYS A 25 21.49 13.99 -11.36
CA LYS A 25 22.79 14.25 -11.99
C LYS A 25 23.42 12.97 -12.54
N MET A 26 23.41 11.91 -11.76
CA MET A 26 24.03 10.63 -12.12
C MET A 26 23.34 10.01 -13.34
N LEU A 27 22.02 9.98 -13.35
CA LEU A 27 21.25 9.37 -14.44
C LEU A 27 21.18 10.24 -15.71
N GLY A 28 21.45 11.54 -15.60
CA GLY A 28 21.55 12.46 -16.75
C GLY A 28 20.25 12.63 -17.55
N GLY A 29 19.13 12.23 -16.97
CA GLY A 29 17.79 12.25 -17.59
C GLY A 29 16.86 13.30 -16.97
N PRO A 30 15.59 12.95 -16.74
CA PRO A 30 14.61 13.85 -16.13
C PRO A 30 14.98 14.17 -14.67
N LYS A 31 14.42 15.26 -14.15
CA LYS A 31 14.52 15.60 -12.73
C LYS A 31 13.74 14.57 -11.92
N ILE A 32 14.36 14.05 -10.87
CA ILE A 32 13.78 13.02 -10.00
C ILE A 32 13.38 13.67 -8.67
N TYR A 33 12.15 13.46 -8.29
CA TYR A 33 11.59 13.84 -6.99
C TYR A 33 11.07 12.60 -6.27
N VAL A 34 11.21 12.58 -4.95
CA VAL A 34 10.76 11.48 -4.11
C VAL A 34 9.64 11.97 -3.19
N LYS A 35 8.47 11.35 -3.29
CA LYS A 35 7.39 11.55 -2.35
C LYS A 35 7.63 10.65 -1.14
N ARG A 36 7.96 11.27 0.01
CA ARG A 36 8.49 10.63 1.20
C ARG A 36 7.42 9.93 2.05
N ASP A 37 6.74 8.93 1.49
CA ASP A 37 5.78 8.11 2.23
C ASP A 37 6.44 7.18 3.26
N ASP A 38 7.76 6.98 3.20
CA ASP A 38 8.57 6.34 4.23
C ASP A 38 8.56 7.11 5.56
N LEU A 39 8.32 8.42 5.54
CA LEU A 39 8.26 9.27 6.74
C LEU A 39 6.87 9.30 7.41
N THR A 40 5.94 8.44 7.02
CA THR A 40 4.70 8.23 7.76
C THR A 40 5.00 7.54 9.09
N ALA A 41 4.58 8.13 10.20
CA ALA A 41 5.13 7.85 11.54
C ALA A 41 4.84 6.47 12.16
N ILE A 42 4.09 5.56 11.50
CA ILE A 42 3.72 4.26 12.06
C ILE A 42 4.67 3.17 11.60
N ALA A 43 5.29 2.47 12.54
CA ALA A 43 6.06 1.26 12.30
C ALA A 43 7.07 1.41 11.13
N PHE A 44 7.95 2.40 11.21
CA PHE A 44 8.93 2.77 10.17
C PHE A 44 8.32 3.28 8.86
N GLY A 45 7.07 3.71 8.87
CA GLY A 45 6.42 4.33 7.73
C GLY A 45 6.13 3.43 6.54
N GLY A 46 5.69 4.05 5.48
CA GLY A 46 5.40 3.44 4.20
C GLY A 46 4.02 3.80 3.65
N ASN A 47 3.81 3.49 2.39
CA ASN A 47 2.60 3.81 1.62
C ASN A 47 1.29 3.29 2.24
N LYS A 48 1.35 2.23 3.04
CA LYS A 48 0.15 1.58 3.59
C LYS A 48 -0.55 2.43 4.64
N THR A 49 0.16 3.31 5.35
CA THR A 49 -0.42 4.22 6.34
C THR A 49 -1.55 5.08 5.75
N ARG A 50 -1.40 5.55 4.51
CA ARG A 50 -2.43 6.36 3.83
C ARG A 50 -3.76 5.61 3.68
N LYS A 51 -3.71 4.34 3.33
CA LYS A 51 -4.90 3.47 3.23
C LYS A 51 -5.48 3.16 4.60
N LEU A 52 -4.60 2.92 5.57
CA LEU A 52 -4.98 2.60 6.95
C LEU A 52 -5.67 3.77 7.65
N GLU A 53 -5.42 5.02 7.28
CA GLU A 53 -6.16 6.17 7.79
C GLU A 53 -7.67 6.01 7.60
N PHE A 54 -8.10 5.56 6.44
CA PHE A 54 -9.52 5.35 6.11
C PHE A 54 -10.05 4.03 6.66
N LEU A 55 -9.32 2.94 6.47
CA LEU A 55 -9.76 1.61 6.90
C LEU A 55 -9.84 1.51 8.42
N MET A 56 -8.88 2.08 9.16
CA MET A 56 -8.92 2.09 10.62
C MET A 56 -10.01 3.03 11.15
N ALA A 57 -10.28 4.15 10.48
CA ALA A 57 -11.40 5.00 10.84
C ALA A 57 -12.74 4.27 10.71
N ASP A 58 -12.89 3.45 9.67
CA ASP A 58 -14.07 2.61 9.49
C ASP A 58 -14.15 1.51 10.54
N ALA A 59 -13.04 0.85 10.88
CA ALA A 59 -12.98 -0.13 11.96
C ALA A 59 -13.42 0.48 13.31
N VAL A 60 -12.93 1.68 13.64
CA VAL A 60 -13.36 2.42 14.84
C VAL A 60 -14.86 2.73 14.80
N LYS A 61 -15.37 3.20 13.65
CA LYS A 61 -16.79 3.50 13.47
C LYS A 61 -17.68 2.26 13.66
N GLN A 62 -17.16 1.09 13.29
CA GLN A 62 -17.84 -0.20 13.49
C GLN A 62 -17.63 -0.79 14.89
N ASN A 63 -17.01 -0.06 15.82
CA ASN A 63 -16.67 -0.51 17.17
C ASN A 63 -15.85 -1.81 17.20
N ALA A 64 -14.95 -1.97 16.23
CA ALA A 64 -14.05 -3.12 16.21
C ALA A 64 -13.09 -3.08 17.40
N ASP A 65 -12.86 -4.23 18.00
CA ASP A 65 -11.88 -4.44 19.08
C ASP A 65 -10.67 -5.27 18.62
N THR A 66 -10.79 -5.89 17.47
CA THR A 66 -9.78 -6.78 16.89
C THR A 66 -9.70 -6.55 15.38
N VAL A 67 -8.48 -6.41 14.87
CA VAL A 67 -8.19 -6.33 13.43
C VAL A 67 -7.59 -7.65 12.96
N ILE A 68 -8.12 -8.22 11.90
CA ILE A 68 -7.60 -9.43 11.26
C ILE A 68 -7.12 -9.06 9.87
N THR A 69 -5.86 -9.31 9.58
CA THR A 69 -5.23 -9.01 8.28
C THR A 69 -4.45 -10.20 7.75
N LEU A 70 -4.04 -10.13 6.48
CA LEU A 70 -3.30 -11.20 5.82
C LEU A 70 -2.18 -10.63 4.93
N GLY A 71 -1.21 -11.47 4.61
CA GLY A 71 -0.10 -11.14 3.71
C GLY A 71 1.08 -12.10 3.87
N GLY A 72 2.11 -11.94 3.06
CA GLY A 72 3.36 -12.71 3.19
C GLY A 72 4.08 -12.44 4.52
N VAL A 73 4.96 -13.34 4.94
CA VAL A 73 5.73 -13.27 6.20
C VAL A 73 6.49 -11.93 6.38
N GLN A 74 6.94 -11.31 5.28
CA GLN A 74 7.64 -10.01 5.33
C GLN A 74 6.79 -8.85 4.82
N SER A 75 5.46 -8.96 4.90
CA SER A 75 4.53 -7.96 4.38
C SER A 75 4.64 -6.61 5.10
N ASN A 76 4.90 -5.55 4.33
CA ASN A 76 4.82 -4.17 4.81
C ASN A 76 3.39 -3.75 5.17
N TRP A 77 2.40 -4.37 4.54
CA TRP A 77 0.99 -4.16 4.85
C TRP A 77 0.65 -4.67 6.23
N VAL A 78 0.99 -5.92 6.53
CA VAL A 78 0.69 -6.55 7.81
C VAL A 78 1.34 -5.76 8.95
N ARG A 79 2.62 -5.44 8.84
CA ARG A 79 3.36 -4.67 9.85
C ARG A 79 2.67 -3.34 10.19
N GLN A 80 2.31 -2.56 9.18
CA GLN A 80 1.68 -1.26 9.41
C GLN A 80 0.24 -1.41 9.93
N CYS A 81 -0.50 -2.41 9.47
CA CYS A 81 -1.84 -2.72 9.94
C CYS A 81 -1.86 -3.11 11.43
N VAL A 82 -0.97 -4.02 11.82
CA VAL A 82 -0.81 -4.45 13.22
C VAL A 82 -0.44 -3.27 14.12
N ALA A 83 0.52 -2.47 13.70
CA ALA A 83 0.93 -1.28 14.47
C ALA A 83 -0.19 -0.23 14.60
N ALA A 84 -0.97 -0.02 13.54
CA ALA A 84 -2.12 0.88 13.55
C ALA A 84 -3.23 0.37 14.50
N ALA A 85 -3.54 -0.93 14.46
CA ALA A 85 -4.48 -1.55 15.38
C ALA A 85 -4.03 -1.33 16.84
N ARG A 86 -2.77 -1.60 17.15
CA ARG A 86 -2.21 -1.42 18.49
C ARG A 86 -2.26 0.04 18.96
N LYS A 87 -1.96 0.98 18.06
CA LYS A 87 -2.05 2.43 18.37
C LYS A 87 -3.46 2.87 18.75
N LEU A 88 -4.48 2.21 18.20
CA LEU A 88 -5.91 2.46 18.47
C LEU A 88 -6.46 1.60 19.60
N GLY A 89 -5.63 0.82 20.29
CA GLY A 89 -6.06 -0.04 21.40
C GLY A 89 -6.78 -1.32 21.00
N MET A 90 -6.71 -1.68 19.72
CA MET A 90 -7.30 -2.92 19.20
C MET A 90 -6.31 -4.09 19.28
N ASP A 91 -6.83 -5.30 19.47
CA ASP A 91 -6.07 -6.51 19.24
C ASP A 91 -5.84 -6.74 17.74
N SER A 92 -4.82 -7.53 17.40
CA SER A 92 -4.53 -7.84 16.01
C SER A 92 -4.19 -9.32 15.79
N VAL A 93 -4.67 -9.84 14.67
CA VAL A 93 -4.35 -11.17 14.14
C VAL A 93 -3.78 -11.01 12.74
N ALA A 94 -2.60 -11.56 12.51
CA ALA A 94 -1.96 -11.60 11.21
C ALA A 94 -1.96 -13.03 10.68
N VAL A 95 -2.66 -13.26 9.59
CA VAL A 95 -2.62 -14.51 8.84
C VAL A 95 -1.52 -14.37 7.80
N LEU A 96 -0.45 -15.14 7.97
CA LEU A 96 0.79 -15.02 7.19
C LEU A 96 0.92 -16.19 6.23
N GLU A 97 1.16 -15.87 4.95
CA GLU A 97 1.42 -16.86 3.94
C GLU A 97 2.82 -17.44 4.09
N GLY A 98 2.91 -18.76 4.20
CA GLY A 98 4.13 -19.51 4.35
C GLY A 98 4.23 -20.26 5.68
N GLU A 99 5.43 -20.78 5.92
CA GLU A 99 5.72 -21.52 7.16
C GLU A 99 6.20 -20.57 8.27
N MET A 100 6.02 -21.03 9.52
CA MET A 100 6.56 -20.31 10.66
C MET A 100 8.10 -20.27 10.58
N PRO A 101 8.72 -19.08 10.58
CA PRO A 101 10.16 -18.98 10.46
C PRO A 101 10.87 -19.51 11.71
N GLN A 102 12.02 -20.17 11.52
CA GLN A 102 12.85 -20.62 12.63
C GLN A 102 13.42 -19.45 13.44
N VAL A 103 13.69 -18.32 12.75
CA VAL A 103 14.21 -17.09 13.35
C VAL A 103 13.30 -15.93 12.94
N TYR A 104 12.78 -15.22 13.92
CA TYR A 104 11.99 -14.03 13.66
C TYR A 104 12.89 -12.84 13.33
N GLN A 105 12.74 -12.29 12.14
CA GLN A 105 13.49 -11.11 11.66
C GLN A 105 12.62 -10.24 10.76
N GLY A 106 13.03 -8.99 10.51
CA GLY A 106 12.30 -8.07 9.65
C GLY A 106 10.88 -7.78 10.14
N ASN A 107 9.93 -7.77 9.22
CA ASN A 107 8.55 -7.40 9.53
C ASN A 107 7.84 -8.38 10.48
N VAL A 108 8.05 -9.68 10.33
CA VAL A 108 7.42 -10.67 11.21
C VAL A 108 7.92 -10.58 12.66
N LEU A 109 9.16 -10.15 12.89
CA LEU A 109 9.65 -9.85 14.24
C LEU A 109 8.88 -8.63 14.81
N LEU A 110 8.67 -7.59 14.01
CA LEU A 110 7.94 -6.41 14.42
C LEU A 110 6.47 -6.73 14.72
N ASP A 111 5.83 -7.57 13.92
CA ASP A 111 4.45 -8.02 14.17
C ASP A 111 4.33 -8.69 15.55
N ARG A 112 5.31 -9.50 15.93
CA ARG A 112 5.37 -10.08 17.28
C ARG A 112 5.62 -9.04 18.38
N ILE A 113 6.54 -8.10 18.14
CA ILE A 113 6.85 -7.02 19.10
C ILE A 113 5.60 -6.16 19.34
N PHE A 114 4.81 -5.89 18.29
CA PHE A 114 3.52 -5.21 18.41
C PHE A 114 2.42 -6.06 19.06
N GLY A 115 2.69 -7.34 19.34
CA GLY A 115 1.78 -8.23 20.05
C GLY A 115 0.66 -8.80 19.18
N ALA A 116 0.89 -8.95 17.87
CA ALA A 116 -0.05 -9.64 16.99
C ALA A 116 -0.09 -11.15 17.29
N GLN A 117 -1.27 -11.75 17.22
CA GLN A 117 -1.39 -13.18 17.08
C GLN A 117 -1.04 -13.56 15.65
N LEU A 118 -0.04 -14.43 15.46
CA LEU A 118 0.40 -14.89 14.15
C LEU A 118 -0.19 -16.27 13.85
N ILE A 119 -0.79 -16.41 12.67
CA ILE A 119 -1.31 -17.67 12.12
C ILE A 119 -0.60 -17.86 10.78
N TYR A 120 -0.08 -19.06 10.52
CA TYR A 120 0.64 -19.36 9.27
C TYR A 120 -0.22 -20.30 8.42
N ASP A 121 -0.32 -20.00 7.13
CA ASP A 121 -1.00 -20.83 6.14
C ASP A 121 -0.30 -20.69 4.78
N SER A 122 0.02 -21.82 4.14
CA SER A 122 0.75 -21.86 2.88
C SER A 122 -0.16 -21.72 1.64
N ASN A 123 -1.48 -21.65 1.83
CA ASN A 123 -2.45 -21.71 0.73
C ASN A 123 -3.18 -20.36 0.48
N ILE A 124 -2.75 -19.28 1.12
CA ILE A 124 -3.47 -17.99 1.07
C ILE A 124 -3.60 -17.47 -0.35
N THR A 125 -2.48 -17.45 -1.10
CA THR A 125 -2.49 -16.93 -2.49
C THR A 125 -3.41 -17.75 -3.36
N GLN A 126 -3.34 -19.08 -3.29
CA GLN A 126 -4.21 -19.97 -4.05
C GLN A 126 -5.69 -19.76 -3.71
N GLU A 127 -6.02 -19.61 -2.42
CA GLU A 127 -7.39 -19.36 -1.99
C GLU A 127 -7.93 -18.00 -2.46
N LEU A 128 -7.08 -16.98 -2.58
CA LEU A 128 -7.47 -15.66 -3.10
C LEU A 128 -7.70 -15.69 -4.61
N GLU A 129 -6.86 -16.41 -5.36
CA GLU A 129 -7.02 -16.57 -6.81
C GLU A 129 -8.27 -17.38 -7.15
N ASP A 130 -8.57 -18.43 -6.40
CA ASP A 130 -9.71 -19.33 -6.64
C ASP A 130 -11.07 -18.67 -6.39
N GLN A 131 -11.15 -17.61 -5.59
CA GLN A 131 -12.43 -17.10 -5.08
C GLN A 131 -12.87 -15.74 -5.60
N GLU A 132 -12.09 -15.06 -6.42
CA GLU A 132 -12.39 -13.68 -6.89
C GLU A 132 -12.82 -12.71 -5.77
N ILE A 133 -12.53 -13.03 -4.51
CA ILE A 133 -13.02 -12.28 -3.37
C ILE A 133 -12.04 -11.14 -3.05
N GLN A 134 -12.53 -9.93 -2.95
CA GLN A 134 -11.88 -8.65 -2.65
C GLN A 134 -10.81 -8.68 -1.54
N GLY A 135 -9.75 -9.51 -1.69
CA GLY A 135 -8.62 -9.58 -0.76
C GLY A 135 -8.95 -10.13 0.64
N ILE A 136 -10.08 -10.82 0.82
CA ILE A 136 -10.48 -11.52 2.03
C ILE A 136 -10.51 -13.01 1.74
N CYS A 137 -9.66 -13.80 2.39
CA CYS A 137 -9.62 -15.24 2.17
C CYS A 137 -10.45 -16.01 3.21
N PRO A 138 -10.82 -17.29 2.94
CA PRO A 138 -11.63 -18.12 3.83
C PRO A 138 -11.03 -18.28 5.22
N ILE A 139 -9.71 -18.36 5.34
CA ILE A 139 -9.07 -18.50 6.64
C ILE A 139 -9.28 -17.25 7.50
N THR A 140 -9.18 -16.03 6.94
CA THR A 140 -9.44 -14.81 7.71
C THR A 140 -10.90 -14.74 8.16
N SER A 141 -11.84 -15.20 7.32
CA SER A 141 -13.25 -15.28 7.65
C SER A 141 -13.52 -16.29 8.77
N LYS A 142 -12.89 -17.47 8.74
CA LYS A 142 -12.96 -18.48 9.82
C LYS A 142 -12.40 -17.94 11.14
N VAL A 143 -11.25 -17.27 11.08
CA VAL A 143 -10.64 -16.62 12.26
C VAL A 143 -11.59 -15.57 12.82
N ALA A 144 -12.16 -14.70 11.98
CA ALA A 144 -13.12 -13.70 12.42
C ALA A 144 -14.34 -14.31 13.11
N GLU A 145 -14.89 -15.39 12.55
CA GLU A 145 -16.02 -16.09 13.16
C GLU A 145 -15.66 -16.65 14.53
N SER A 146 -14.48 -17.23 14.70
CA SER A 146 -14.01 -17.71 16.00
C SER A 146 -13.90 -16.60 17.06
N TYR A 147 -13.58 -15.37 16.63
CA TYR A 147 -13.52 -14.20 17.50
C TYR A 147 -14.93 -13.70 17.86
N ARG A 148 -15.87 -13.67 16.90
CA ARG A 148 -17.28 -13.31 17.15
C ARG A 148 -17.94 -14.26 18.17
N GLN A 149 -17.66 -15.56 18.07
CA GLN A 149 -18.15 -16.55 19.04
C GLN A 149 -17.63 -16.33 20.47
N ARG A 150 -16.51 -15.61 20.62
CA ARG A 150 -15.96 -15.19 21.92
C ARG A 150 -16.46 -13.81 22.36
N GLY A 151 -17.43 -13.23 21.66
CA GLY A 151 -17.99 -11.90 21.96
C GLY A 151 -17.11 -10.74 21.52
N LYS A 152 -16.13 -10.96 20.62
CA LYS A 152 -15.29 -9.92 20.03
C LYS A 152 -15.93 -9.34 18.75
N HIS A 153 -15.49 -8.15 18.40
CA HIS A 153 -15.91 -7.42 17.19
C HIS A 153 -14.76 -7.30 16.18
N PRO A 154 -14.44 -8.39 15.43
CA PRO A 154 -13.34 -8.37 14.49
C PRO A 154 -13.67 -7.58 13.23
N TYR A 155 -12.70 -6.77 12.77
CA TYR A 155 -12.70 -6.10 11.48
C TYR A 155 -11.71 -6.79 10.55
N LEU A 156 -12.18 -7.19 9.36
CA LEU A 156 -11.34 -7.82 8.34
C LEU A 156 -10.67 -6.76 7.47
N MET A 157 -9.36 -6.76 7.45
CA MET A 157 -8.56 -5.91 6.59
C MET A 157 -8.16 -6.65 5.32
N PRO A 158 -8.62 -6.22 4.14
CA PRO A 158 -8.28 -6.86 2.88
C PRO A 158 -6.78 -6.80 2.58
N LEU A 159 -6.29 -7.73 1.76
CA LEU A 159 -4.89 -7.80 1.35
C LEU A 159 -4.43 -6.44 0.77
N GLY A 160 -3.36 -5.90 1.35
CA GLY A 160 -2.78 -4.63 0.92
C GLY A 160 -3.71 -3.41 1.03
N GLY A 161 -4.90 -3.55 1.63
CA GLY A 161 -5.91 -2.48 1.69
C GLY A 161 -6.38 -2.01 0.31
N ALA A 162 -6.38 -2.90 -0.68
CA ALA A 162 -6.81 -2.59 -2.04
C ALA A 162 -8.34 -2.65 -2.16
N THR A 163 -8.99 -1.60 -1.69
CA THR A 163 -10.45 -1.42 -1.71
C THR A 163 -10.79 0.02 -2.04
N PRO A 164 -12.03 0.31 -2.48
CA PRO A 164 -12.48 1.68 -2.70
C PRO A 164 -12.19 2.60 -1.51
N LEU A 165 -12.51 2.17 -0.29
CA LEU A 165 -12.25 2.95 0.92
C LEU A 165 -10.75 3.18 1.16
N GLY A 166 -9.90 2.15 1.02
CA GLY A 166 -8.46 2.28 1.17
C GLY A 166 -7.82 3.16 0.11
N ASN A 167 -8.35 3.15 -1.11
CA ASN A 167 -7.86 3.95 -2.22
C ASN A 167 -8.05 5.46 -2.01
N LEU A 168 -9.02 5.88 -1.18
CA LEU A 168 -9.17 7.28 -0.78
C LEU A 168 -7.90 7.86 -0.17
N GLY A 169 -7.09 7.02 0.50
CA GLY A 169 -5.79 7.44 1.03
C GLY A 169 -4.82 7.90 -0.05
N TYR A 170 -4.91 7.32 -1.26
CA TYR A 170 -4.06 7.73 -2.38
C TYR A 170 -4.71 8.80 -3.26
N ILE A 171 -6.02 8.92 -3.30
CA ILE A 171 -6.69 10.11 -3.85
C ILE A 171 -6.25 11.35 -3.06
N ASN A 172 -6.29 11.29 -1.72
CA ASN A 172 -5.77 12.37 -0.87
C ASN A 172 -4.26 12.61 -1.06
N ALA A 173 -3.48 11.56 -1.34
CA ALA A 173 -2.05 11.70 -1.59
C ALA A 173 -1.78 12.49 -2.87
N VAL A 174 -2.60 12.32 -3.90
CA VAL A 174 -2.49 13.10 -5.13
C VAL A 174 -2.86 14.56 -4.88
N ASP A 175 -3.93 14.85 -4.14
CA ASP A 175 -4.30 16.22 -3.78
C ASP A 175 -3.15 16.93 -3.03
N GLU A 176 -2.56 16.25 -2.04
CA GLU A 176 -1.38 16.72 -1.31
C GLU A 176 -0.17 16.92 -2.24
N LEU A 177 0.06 16.00 -3.18
CA LEU A 177 1.16 16.07 -4.13
C LEU A 177 1.00 17.25 -5.09
N MET A 178 -0.19 17.44 -5.65
CA MET A 178 -0.48 18.56 -6.54
C MET A 178 -0.26 19.91 -5.85
N TYR A 179 -0.70 20.03 -4.59
CA TYR A 179 -0.45 21.21 -3.79
C TYR A 179 1.06 21.48 -3.58
N GLN A 180 1.84 20.42 -3.25
CA GLN A 180 3.30 20.54 -3.04
C GLN A 180 4.06 20.86 -4.33
N MET A 181 3.60 20.33 -5.45
CA MET A 181 4.16 20.64 -6.77
C MET A 181 3.91 22.10 -7.16
N ASP A 182 2.71 22.60 -6.91
CA ASP A 182 2.36 24.01 -7.16
C ASP A 182 3.20 24.96 -6.30
N GLU A 183 3.32 24.69 -4.99
CA GLU A 183 4.17 25.48 -4.09
C GLU A 183 5.65 25.52 -4.51
N GLN A 184 6.16 24.44 -5.09
CA GLN A 184 7.55 24.31 -5.51
C GLN A 184 7.78 24.70 -6.98
N GLY A 185 6.73 25.06 -7.73
CA GLY A 185 6.81 25.33 -9.17
C GLY A 185 7.27 24.11 -9.98
N ILE A 186 6.86 22.90 -9.57
CA ILE A 186 7.21 21.63 -10.20
C ILE A 186 6.07 21.19 -11.13
N HIS A 187 6.46 20.70 -12.30
CA HIS A 187 5.57 19.96 -13.20
C HIS A 187 6.11 18.54 -13.35
N ALA A 188 5.31 17.53 -13.04
CA ALA A 188 5.67 16.13 -13.21
C ALA A 188 5.06 15.57 -14.49
N ASP A 189 5.86 14.91 -15.31
CA ASP A 189 5.39 14.17 -16.48
C ASP A 189 4.87 12.78 -16.07
N TYR A 190 5.54 12.16 -15.10
CA TYR A 190 5.22 10.82 -14.60
C TYR A 190 5.23 10.74 -13.09
N LEU A 191 4.28 9.96 -12.55
CA LEU A 191 4.33 9.40 -11.21
C LEU A 191 4.67 7.92 -11.34
N ILE A 192 5.68 7.45 -10.59
CA ILE A 192 6.14 6.06 -10.67
C ILE A 192 6.02 5.44 -9.28
N ALA A 193 5.44 4.25 -9.20
CA ALA A 193 5.38 3.49 -7.94
C ALA A 193 5.31 1.98 -8.20
N GLY A 194 5.81 1.19 -7.24
CA GLY A 194 5.63 -0.26 -7.25
C GLY A 194 4.15 -0.63 -7.15
N THR A 195 3.70 -1.56 -7.96
CA THR A 195 2.32 -2.08 -7.96
C THR A 195 2.30 -3.58 -7.69
N GLY A 196 1.61 -3.99 -6.61
CA GLY A 196 1.32 -5.37 -6.26
C GLY A 196 -0.19 -5.60 -6.32
N THR A 197 -0.93 -5.37 -5.23
CA THR A 197 -2.41 -5.49 -5.20
C THR A 197 -3.15 -4.42 -6.02
N GLY A 198 -2.45 -3.49 -6.64
CA GLY A 198 -3.03 -2.45 -7.49
C GLY A 198 -3.65 -1.25 -6.76
N GLY A 199 -4.01 -1.38 -5.48
CA GLY A 199 -4.76 -0.33 -4.78
C GLY A 199 -4.04 1.02 -4.61
N THR A 200 -2.70 1.04 -4.58
CA THR A 200 -1.94 2.31 -4.57
C THR A 200 -2.05 3.00 -5.92
N GLN A 201 -1.80 2.26 -6.99
CA GLN A 201 -1.93 2.78 -8.36
C GLN A 201 -3.36 3.21 -8.66
N ALA A 202 -4.36 2.40 -8.33
CA ALA A 202 -5.77 2.77 -8.53
C ALA A 202 -6.14 4.08 -7.82
N GLY A 203 -5.69 4.27 -6.57
CA GLY A 203 -5.92 5.53 -5.85
C GLY A 203 -5.22 6.72 -6.50
N ILE A 204 -4.00 6.56 -7.02
CA ILE A 204 -3.27 7.59 -7.76
C ILE A 204 -3.99 7.91 -9.09
N GLU A 205 -4.37 6.91 -9.88
CA GLU A 205 -5.10 7.07 -11.15
C GLU A 205 -6.42 7.84 -10.94
N CYS A 206 -7.22 7.44 -9.94
CA CYS A 206 -8.43 8.17 -9.58
C CYS A 206 -8.12 9.61 -9.16
N GLY A 207 -7.11 9.82 -8.32
CA GLY A 207 -6.70 11.14 -7.87
C GLY A 207 -6.25 12.05 -9.01
N LEU A 208 -5.43 11.55 -9.94
CA LEU A 208 -4.99 12.30 -11.13
C LEU A 208 -6.17 12.70 -12.02
N ARG A 209 -7.11 11.79 -12.23
CA ARG A 209 -8.34 12.08 -13.01
C ARG A 209 -9.20 13.15 -12.32
N LEU A 210 -9.41 13.03 -11.01
CA LEU A 210 -10.19 14.01 -10.23
C LEU A 210 -9.53 15.39 -10.19
N ALA A 211 -8.19 15.44 -10.15
CA ALA A 211 -7.43 16.69 -10.20
C ALA A 211 -7.30 17.26 -11.63
N ASN A 212 -7.78 16.54 -12.65
CA ASN A 212 -7.54 16.86 -14.05
C ASN A 212 -6.04 17.10 -14.35
N ALA A 213 -5.20 16.27 -13.74
CA ALA A 213 -3.75 16.38 -13.84
C ALA A 213 -3.23 15.81 -15.16
N SER A 214 -2.19 16.43 -15.73
CA SER A 214 -1.54 15.98 -16.98
C SER A 214 -0.51 14.88 -16.76
N ALA A 215 -0.02 14.70 -15.52
CA ALA A 215 0.93 13.66 -15.17
C ALA A 215 0.36 12.26 -15.41
N LYS A 216 1.21 11.34 -15.89
CA LYS A 216 0.84 9.94 -16.12
C LYS A 216 1.33 9.07 -14.99
N MET A 217 0.54 8.09 -14.58
CA MET A 217 0.98 7.08 -13.62
C MET A 217 1.59 5.89 -14.36
N LEU A 218 2.76 5.42 -13.91
CA LEU A 218 3.39 4.18 -14.33
C LEU A 218 3.58 3.27 -13.13
N GLY A 219 2.88 2.15 -13.11
CA GLY A 219 3.08 1.08 -12.12
C GLY A 219 4.26 0.20 -12.51
N ILE A 220 5.13 -0.12 -11.55
CA ILE A 220 6.15 -1.15 -11.75
C ILE A 220 5.66 -2.42 -11.04
N SER A 221 5.38 -3.46 -11.80
CA SER A 221 4.88 -4.72 -11.23
C SER A 221 5.94 -5.38 -10.36
N VAL A 222 5.52 -5.91 -9.21
CA VAL A 222 6.40 -6.62 -8.26
C VAL A 222 6.11 -8.11 -8.21
N SER A 223 5.22 -8.62 -9.07
CA SER A 223 4.84 -10.04 -9.14
C SER A 223 4.36 -10.42 -10.52
N HIS A 224 4.46 -11.71 -10.84
CA HIS A 224 3.80 -12.27 -12.02
C HIS A 224 2.30 -12.40 -11.78
N HIS A 225 1.51 -12.25 -12.81
CA HIS A 225 0.06 -12.31 -12.74
C HIS A 225 -0.48 -13.22 -13.85
N THR A 226 -1.57 -13.92 -13.56
CA THR A 226 -2.28 -14.76 -14.54
C THR A 226 -3.08 -13.93 -15.55
N GLN A 227 -3.50 -12.71 -15.13
CA GLN A 227 -4.16 -11.72 -15.97
C GLN A 227 -3.39 -10.41 -15.98
N PRO A 228 -3.51 -9.60 -17.04
CA PRO A 228 -2.91 -8.26 -17.07
C PRO A 228 -3.39 -7.43 -15.88
N LYS A 229 -2.46 -6.83 -15.15
CA LYS A 229 -2.76 -6.02 -13.95
C LYS A 229 -3.59 -4.79 -14.26
N GLU A 230 -3.49 -4.31 -15.50
CA GLU A 230 -4.27 -3.20 -16.02
C GLU A 230 -5.77 -3.45 -15.92
N VAL A 231 -6.22 -4.70 -16.13
CA VAL A 231 -7.64 -5.08 -16.00
C VAL A 231 -8.12 -4.94 -14.55
N GLU A 232 -7.35 -5.48 -13.61
CA GLU A 232 -7.68 -5.42 -12.20
C GLU A 232 -7.66 -3.99 -11.66
N ILE A 233 -6.65 -3.19 -12.05
CA ILE A 233 -6.52 -1.80 -11.61
C ILE A 233 -7.65 -0.95 -12.18
N ALA A 234 -7.99 -1.11 -13.47
CA ALA A 234 -9.12 -0.39 -14.06
C ALA A 234 -10.44 -0.72 -13.36
N ALA A 235 -10.69 -2.00 -13.06
CA ALA A 235 -11.86 -2.41 -12.30
C ALA A 235 -11.88 -1.79 -10.89
N LEU A 236 -10.75 -1.76 -10.20
CA LEU A 236 -10.63 -1.16 -8.89
C LEU A 236 -10.78 0.38 -8.92
N CYS A 237 -10.31 1.04 -9.98
CA CYS A 237 -10.58 2.46 -10.21
C CYS A 237 -12.08 2.70 -10.36
N ASN A 238 -12.76 1.89 -11.19
CA ASN A 238 -14.20 2.05 -11.43
C ASN A 238 -15.02 1.86 -10.16
N THR A 239 -14.75 0.83 -9.37
CA THR A 239 -15.42 0.63 -8.08
C THR A 239 -15.11 1.75 -7.08
N THR A 240 -13.90 2.34 -7.14
CA THR A 240 -13.53 3.49 -6.31
C THR A 240 -14.28 4.75 -6.73
N MET A 241 -14.41 5.02 -8.02
CA MET A 241 -15.17 6.16 -8.54
C MET A 241 -16.67 6.00 -8.23
N GLU A 242 -17.22 4.80 -8.40
CA GLU A 242 -18.59 4.48 -8.01
C GLU A 242 -18.83 4.70 -6.51
N PHE A 243 -17.91 4.28 -5.66
CA PHE A 243 -17.95 4.54 -4.20
C PHE A 243 -17.99 6.03 -3.87
N LEU A 244 -17.40 6.89 -4.69
CA LEU A 244 -17.48 8.35 -4.59
C LEU A 244 -18.75 8.94 -5.22
N GLY A 245 -19.63 8.12 -5.82
CA GLY A 245 -20.81 8.57 -6.55
C GLY A 245 -20.52 9.16 -7.92
N ILE A 246 -19.37 8.83 -8.51
CA ILE A 246 -18.93 9.32 -9.82
C ILE A 246 -19.05 8.18 -10.83
N HIS A 247 -19.95 8.33 -11.81
CA HIS A 247 -20.28 7.29 -12.77
C HIS A 247 -19.87 7.62 -14.22
N GLU A 248 -19.26 8.78 -14.43
CA GLU A 248 -18.84 9.24 -15.74
C GLU A 248 -17.46 8.73 -16.11
N GLN A 249 -17.25 8.41 -17.40
CA GLN A 249 -15.98 8.01 -17.98
C GLN A 249 -15.28 6.85 -17.22
N PRO A 250 -15.76 5.61 -17.36
CA PRO A 250 -15.12 4.48 -16.71
C PRO A 250 -13.67 4.30 -17.17
N PHE A 251 -12.82 3.83 -16.29
CA PHE A 251 -11.47 3.41 -16.63
C PHE A 251 -11.51 2.14 -17.47
N THR A 252 -10.68 2.08 -18.47
CA THR A 252 -10.42 0.89 -19.28
C THR A 252 -8.98 0.41 -19.01
N PRO A 253 -8.62 -0.84 -19.33
CA PRO A 253 -7.24 -1.31 -19.23
C PRO A 253 -6.24 -0.45 -20.00
N ASN A 254 -6.67 0.20 -21.10
CA ASN A 254 -5.81 1.10 -21.89
C ASN A 254 -5.47 2.42 -21.19
N ASP A 255 -6.20 2.78 -20.15
CA ASP A 255 -5.92 3.98 -19.34
C ASP A 255 -4.84 3.70 -18.28
N ILE A 256 -4.49 2.45 -18.05
CA ILE A 256 -3.56 2.01 -17.01
C ILE A 256 -2.24 1.60 -17.65
N SER A 257 -1.13 2.05 -17.08
CA SER A 257 0.21 1.68 -17.54
C SER A 257 0.93 0.88 -16.45
N VAL A 258 1.38 -0.33 -16.81
CA VAL A 258 2.18 -1.20 -15.92
C VAL A 258 3.40 -1.71 -16.69
N ASN A 259 4.58 -1.62 -16.07
CA ASN A 259 5.81 -2.22 -16.57
C ASN A 259 6.08 -3.51 -15.78
N TYR A 260 6.41 -4.60 -16.49
CA TYR A 260 6.65 -5.94 -15.95
C TYR A 260 8.13 -6.36 -16.02
N ASP A 261 9.01 -5.52 -16.55
CA ASP A 261 10.40 -5.89 -16.84
C ASP A 261 11.25 -6.14 -15.59
N TYR A 262 10.79 -5.67 -14.42
CA TYR A 262 11.56 -5.68 -13.18
C TYR A 262 11.08 -6.72 -12.14
N VAL A 263 10.18 -7.62 -12.50
CA VAL A 263 9.59 -8.61 -11.56
C VAL A 263 10.63 -9.61 -11.03
N GLY A 264 11.63 -9.98 -11.84
CA GLY A 264 12.58 -11.03 -11.50
C GLY A 264 11.92 -12.41 -11.40
N GLU A 265 12.30 -13.21 -10.41
CA GLU A 265 11.73 -14.55 -10.20
C GLU A 265 10.33 -14.53 -9.57
N GLY A 266 9.90 -13.39 -9.02
CA GLY A 266 8.57 -13.23 -8.41
C GLY A 266 8.55 -12.29 -7.22
N TYR A 267 7.41 -12.25 -6.54
CA TYR A 267 7.19 -11.36 -5.41
C TYR A 267 8.21 -11.58 -4.28
N GLY A 268 8.90 -10.50 -3.90
CA GLY A 268 9.91 -10.53 -2.84
C GLY A 268 11.26 -11.10 -3.25
N ALA A 269 11.43 -11.53 -4.51
CA ALA A 269 12.72 -11.93 -5.02
C ALA A 269 13.70 -10.75 -5.05
N VAL A 270 14.93 -10.99 -4.60
CA VAL A 270 15.99 -9.99 -4.61
C VAL A 270 16.77 -10.14 -5.91
N THR A 271 16.67 -9.13 -6.79
CA THR A 271 17.43 -9.11 -8.06
C THR A 271 18.68 -8.25 -7.95
N ASP A 272 19.66 -8.48 -8.81
CA ASP A 272 20.86 -7.63 -8.86
C ASP A 272 20.49 -6.17 -9.16
N ALA A 273 19.49 -5.92 -10.02
CA ALA A 273 19.00 -4.59 -10.33
C ALA A 273 18.37 -3.90 -9.10
N ALA A 274 17.60 -4.65 -8.28
CA ALA A 274 17.06 -4.11 -7.03
C ALA A 274 18.17 -3.78 -6.02
N ILE A 275 19.19 -4.62 -5.91
CA ILE A 275 20.36 -4.36 -5.07
C ILE A 275 21.09 -3.10 -5.52
N GLU A 276 21.33 -2.95 -6.82
CA GLU A 276 21.96 -1.76 -7.40
C GLU A 276 21.15 -0.50 -7.10
N ALA A 277 19.82 -0.54 -7.30
CA ALA A 277 18.93 0.59 -7.03
C ALA A 277 18.93 0.99 -5.55
N ILE A 278 18.93 0.00 -4.62
CA ILE A 278 19.02 0.24 -3.18
C ILE A 278 20.32 0.94 -2.82
N HIS A 279 21.47 0.43 -3.31
CA HIS A 279 22.77 1.06 -3.07
C HIS A 279 22.82 2.48 -3.65
N MET A 280 22.39 2.64 -4.88
CA MET A 280 22.35 3.94 -5.55
C MET A 280 21.52 4.97 -4.77
N ALA A 281 20.32 4.62 -4.34
CA ALA A 281 19.47 5.49 -3.54
C ALA A 281 20.09 5.83 -2.18
N ALA A 282 20.70 4.84 -1.52
CA ALA A 282 21.35 5.03 -0.23
C ALA A 282 22.61 5.90 -0.31
N GLU A 283 23.49 5.64 -1.27
CA GLU A 283 24.76 6.33 -1.40
C GLU A 283 24.62 7.75 -1.92
N LEU A 284 23.64 8.00 -2.81
CA LEU A 284 23.45 9.30 -3.43
C LEU A 284 22.51 10.22 -2.65
N GLU A 285 21.43 9.68 -2.06
CA GLU A 285 20.37 10.49 -1.45
C GLU A 285 20.09 10.13 0.03
N GLY A 286 20.81 9.13 0.59
CA GLY A 286 20.54 8.66 1.96
C GLY A 286 19.18 7.98 2.13
N LEU A 287 18.62 7.46 1.05
CA LEU A 287 17.31 6.80 1.02
C LEU A 287 17.47 5.28 1.16
N ILE A 288 16.70 4.67 2.05
CA ILE A 288 16.66 3.20 2.17
C ILE A 288 15.37 2.70 1.51
N LEU A 289 15.54 1.96 0.42
CA LEU A 289 14.44 1.36 -0.31
C LEU A 289 14.11 -0.05 0.20
N CYS A 290 12.89 -0.48 -0.04
CA CYS A 290 12.45 -1.84 0.26
C CYS A 290 12.83 -2.76 -0.92
N HIS A 291 13.53 -3.87 -0.66
CA HIS A 291 13.97 -4.80 -1.71
C HIS A 291 12.84 -5.36 -2.60
N THR A 292 11.61 -5.45 -2.06
CA THR A 292 10.45 -5.93 -2.83
C THR A 292 9.93 -4.88 -3.83
N TYR A 293 10.19 -3.59 -3.58
CA TYR A 293 9.60 -2.48 -4.34
C TYR A 293 10.66 -1.51 -4.90
N ALA A 294 11.95 -1.86 -4.77
CA ALA A 294 13.07 -1.08 -5.31
C ALA A 294 13.22 -1.26 -6.82
#